data_16a6c9d3096885ecde2bc8ac52c99077
#
_entry.id   16a6c9d3096885ecde2bc8ac52c99077
#
_cell.length_a   1.000
_cell.length_b   1.000
_cell.length_c   1.000
_cell.angle_alpha   90.00
_cell.angle_beta   90.00
_cell.angle_gamma   90.00
#
_symmetry.space_group_name_H-M   'P 1'
#
loop_
_entity.id
_entity.type
_entity.pdbx_description
1 polymer ?
#
loop_
_entity_poly.entity_id
_entity_poly.type
_entity_poly.pdbx_seq_one_letter_code
_entity_poly.pdbx_strand_id
1 'polypeptide(L)'
;MTMKKKYFMLSLTILAGLSLSSCSLIRSYSSRKTSDSSSRVSLRDDSDTSSSSRRDKDSSKTTGTQRVGSDDYGYISIPDNWIKFTDVDGGDSVQYTDGSGYNIVTMNAYTKEKANIGEGEEFSAETIAQRIAYHWKDNKEVDDFWGAKSTVAGNEAFQINVVLKSTQNLTVWVFKQGDKVYMMSFEGDEDTLYEFIPYIEETWSVSKDGGKSI
;
A
#
# COMPACT_ATOMS: atom_id res chain seq x y z
N MET A 1 -13.18 0.10 -34.46
CA MET A 1 -13.15 -1.13 -33.68
C MET A 1 -12.55 -0.76 -32.32
N THR A 2 -13.39 -0.37 -31.38
CA THR A 2 -13.00 0.20 -30.09
C THR A 2 -12.76 -0.93 -29.11
N MET A 3 -11.50 -1.20 -28.76
CA MET A 3 -11.17 -2.13 -27.71
C MET A 3 -11.57 -1.51 -26.36
N LYS A 4 -12.65 -2.01 -25.76
CA LYS A 4 -12.99 -1.73 -24.37
C LYS A 4 -11.93 -2.39 -23.50
N LYS A 5 -11.03 -1.60 -22.91
CA LYS A 5 -10.16 -2.05 -21.83
C LYS A 5 -11.06 -2.45 -20.68
N LYS A 6 -11.14 -3.74 -20.42
CA LYS A 6 -11.77 -4.28 -19.21
C LYS A 6 -10.79 -3.99 -18.08
N TYR A 7 -11.06 -2.96 -17.29
CA TYR A 7 -10.41 -2.77 -16.03
C TYR A 7 -10.85 -3.90 -15.12
N PHE A 8 -9.94 -4.81 -14.82
CA PHE A 8 -10.16 -5.87 -13.87
C PHE A 8 -9.95 -5.26 -12.48
N MET A 9 -11.01 -4.71 -11.92
CA MET A 9 -11.01 -4.25 -10.54
C MET A 9 -10.99 -5.49 -9.65
N LEU A 10 -9.84 -5.73 -9.04
CA LEU A 10 -9.71 -6.76 -8.03
C LEU A 10 -10.19 -6.17 -6.69
N SER A 11 -11.51 -6.19 -6.48
CA SER A 11 -12.05 -5.83 -5.17
C SER A 11 -11.55 -6.84 -4.15
N LEU A 12 -10.81 -6.35 -3.17
CA LEU A 12 -10.30 -7.11 -2.03
C LEU A 12 -11.46 -7.51 -1.09
N THR A 13 -12.38 -8.33 -1.57
CA THR A 13 -13.38 -8.98 -0.73
C THR A 13 -12.72 -10.16 -0.04
N ILE A 14 -11.93 -9.88 0.98
CA ILE A 14 -11.37 -10.90 1.85
C ILE A 14 -12.35 -11.19 2.96
N LEU A 15 -12.73 -12.45 3.03
CA LEU A 15 -13.21 -13.17 4.20
C LEU A 15 -14.70 -13.55 4.25
N ALA A 16 -14.99 -14.64 3.61
CA ALA A 16 -15.93 -15.62 4.18
C ALA A 16 -15.27 -17.00 4.07
N GLY A 17 -14.81 -17.52 5.21
CA GLY A 17 -14.65 -18.94 5.46
C GLY A 17 -13.38 -19.61 4.94
N LEU A 18 -12.33 -19.65 5.78
CA LEU A 18 -11.35 -20.76 5.75
C LEU A 18 -10.89 -21.06 7.17
N SER A 19 -11.50 -22.08 7.74
CA SER A 19 -10.95 -22.83 8.86
C SER A 19 -9.85 -23.74 8.31
N LEU A 20 -8.59 -23.44 8.55
CA LEU A 20 -7.51 -24.39 8.36
C LEU A 20 -6.43 -24.20 9.42
N SER A 21 -6.14 -25.34 10.02
CA SER A 21 -5.15 -25.67 11.01
C SER A 21 -3.78 -25.04 10.80
N SER A 22 -3.23 -24.58 11.91
CA SER A 22 -1.86 -24.16 12.11
C SER A 22 -0.84 -25.17 11.63
N CYS A 23 0.11 -24.74 10.79
CA CYS A 23 1.46 -25.29 10.78
C CYS A 23 2.45 -24.17 10.53
N SER A 24 3.32 -24.01 11.49
CA SER A 24 4.46 -23.11 11.51
C SER A 24 5.33 -23.24 10.23
N LEU A 25 5.28 -22.26 9.37
CA LEU A 25 6.21 -22.10 8.25
C LEU A 25 6.68 -20.65 8.13
N ILE A 26 7.25 -20.13 9.23
CA ILE A 26 8.07 -18.93 9.17
C ILE A 26 9.51 -19.34 9.45
N ARG A 27 10.15 -19.87 8.43
CA ARG A 27 11.62 -19.96 8.41
C ARG A 27 12.07 -19.92 6.96
N SER A 28 12.31 -18.74 6.47
CA SER A 28 13.20 -18.41 5.35
C SER A 28 12.72 -17.18 4.59
N TYR A 29 12.73 -16.01 5.20
CA TYR A 29 12.87 -14.80 4.41
C TYR A 29 14.37 -14.50 4.36
N SER A 30 14.97 -14.91 3.24
CA SER A 30 16.37 -14.64 2.94
C SER A 30 16.58 -13.15 2.73
N SER A 31 17.30 -12.53 3.66
CA SER A 31 17.88 -11.20 3.48
C SER A 31 18.75 -11.19 2.22
N ARG A 32 18.33 -10.52 1.18
CA ARG A 32 19.25 -10.14 0.11
C ARG A 32 20.25 -9.14 0.66
N LYS A 33 21.49 -9.61 0.77
CA LYS A 33 22.66 -8.78 1.08
C LYS A 33 22.81 -7.69 0.03
N THR A 34 22.77 -6.44 0.48
CA THR A 34 23.39 -5.32 -0.23
C THR A 34 24.87 -5.59 -0.35
N SER A 35 25.34 -5.81 -1.55
CA SER A 35 26.77 -5.81 -1.85
C SER A 35 27.20 -4.38 -2.17
N ASP A 36 27.94 -3.80 -1.22
CA ASP A 36 28.82 -2.66 -1.42
C ASP A 36 29.74 -2.89 -2.62
N SER A 37 29.76 -1.95 -3.52
CA SER A 37 30.86 -1.75 -4.45
C SER A 37 31.18 -0.27 -4.55
N SER A 38 32.08 0.18 -3.70
CA SER A 38 32.82 1.41 -3.92
C SER A 38 33.81 1.21 -5.08
N SER A 39 33.87 2.14 -6.03
CA SER A 39 35.14 2.63 -6.56
C SER A 39 34.98 3.68 -7.66
N ARG A 40 35.53 4.86 -7.30
CA ARG A 40 36.44 5.70 -8.06
C ARG A 40 35.88 6.70 -9.07
N VAL A 41 36.02 7.90 -8.57
CA VAL A 41 36.28 9.20 -9.23
C VAL A 41 37.18 9.07 -10.46
N SER A 42 36.76 9.68 -11.58
CA SER A 42 37.65 10.34 -12.53
C SER A 42 36.93 11.51 -13.16
N LEU A 43 37.42 12.68 -12.83
CA LEU A 43 37.18 13.95 -13.49
C LEU A 43 37.72 13.90 -14.93
N ARG A 44 36.95 14.35 -15.90
CA ARG A 44 37.45 15.11 -17.07
C ARG A 44 36.33 15.96 -17.65
N ASP A 45 36.66 17.21 -17.71
CA ASP A 45 36.12 18.34 -18.41
C ASP A 45 36.08 18.09 -19.93
N ASP A 46 35.01 18.49 -20.58
CA ASP A 46 35.03 19.42 -21.70
C ASP A 46 33.63 19.65 -22.29
N SER A 47 33.38 20.90 -22.54
CA SER A 47 32.26 21.56 -23.18
C SER A 47 31.88 20.95 -24.56
N ASP A 48 30.55 20.83 -24.83
CA ASP A 48 30.00 21.52 -25.99
C ASP A 48 28.46 21.55 -26.03
N THR A 49 28.01 22.66 -26.51
CA THR A 49 26.66 23.17 -26.68
C THR A 49 25.87 22.39 -27.72
N SER A 50 24.67 21.90 -27.40
CA SER A 50 23.57 21.90 -28.37
C SER A 50 22.19 21.77 -27.71
N SER A 51 21.37 22.73 -28.07
CA SER A 51 19.97 22.88 -27.75
C SER A 51 19.12 21.67 -28.16
N SER A 52 18.40 21.09 -27.21
CA SER A 52 17.22 20.28 -27.54
C SER A 52 16.09 20.60 -26.57
N SER A 53 15.01 20.95 -27.19
CA SER A 53 13.70 21.32 -26.67
C SER A 53 13.31 20.57 -25.40
N ARG A 54 13.20 21.34 -24.32
CA ARG A 54 12.48 20.93 -23.12
C ARG A 54 11.02 20.75 -23.51
N ARG A 55 10.56 19.51 -23.54
CA ARG A 55 9.15 19.23 -23.33
C ARG A 55 8.88 19.57 -21.89
N ASP A 56 8.24 20.70 -21.66
CA ASP A 56 7.61 20.98 -20.41
C ASP A 56 6.55 19.89 -20.17
N LYS A 57 6.92 18.92 -19.36
CA LYS A 57 5.97 18.06 -18.70
C LYS A 57 5.39 18.96 -17.61
N ASP A 58 4.28 19.60 -17.94
CA ASP A 58 3.45 20.33 -16.98
C ASP A 58 2.90 19.28 -15.98
N SER A 59 3.75 18.90 -15.03
CA SER A 59 3.29 18.25 -13.84
C SER A 59 2.69 19.37 -13.00
N SER A 60 1.38 19.48 -12.99
CA SER A 60 0.67 20.31 -12.02
C SER A 60 1.01 19.76 -10.63
N LYS A 61 2.06 20.31 -10.05
CA LYS A 61 2.55 19.93 -8.74
C LYS A 61 1.47 20.36 -7.77
N THR A 62 0.65 19.42 -7.33
CA THR A 62 -0.33 19.60 -6.28
C THR A 62 0.37 20.24 -5.09
N THR A 63 -0.02 21.43 -4.69
CA THR A 63 0.63 22.22 -3.64
C THR A 63 0.01 21.98 -2.26
N GLY A 64 -1.11 21.24 -2.17
CA GLY A 64 -1.87 21.02 -0.96
C GLY A 64 -2.12 19.57 -0.65
N THR A 65 -2.52 19.32 0.59
CA THR A 65 -2.98 18.01 1.06
C THR A 65 -4.34 18.13 1.72
N GLN A 66 -5.14 17.08 1.62
CA GLN A 66 -6.38 16.93 2.34
C GLN A 66 -6.28 15.77 3.34
N ARG A 67 -6.98 15.89 4.46
CA ARG A 67 -7.09 14.86 5.47
C ARG A 67 -8.31 14.01 5.21
N VAL A 68 -8.12 12.71 4.96
CA VAL A 68 -9.16 11.76 4.56
C VAL A 68 -9.17 10.52 5.44
N GLY A 69 -10.30 9.86 5.53
CA GLY A 69 -10.49 8.64 6.32
C GLY A 69 -11.82 8.60 7.05
N SER A 70 -11.87 7.84 8.13
CA SER A 70 -13.02 7.74 9.05
C SER A 70 -12.56 7.34 10.44
N ASP A 71 -13.43 7.52 11.44
CA ASP A 71 -13.16 7.10 12.82
C ASP A 71 -12.96 5.58 12.95
N ASP A 72 -13.49 4.81 12.01
CA ASP A 72 -13.33 3.35 12.02
C ASP A 72 -11.98 2.90 11.47
N TYR A 73 -11.40 3.61 10.50
CA TYR A 73 -10.21 3.18 9.74
C TYR A 73 -9.00 4.10 9.95
N GLY A 74 -9.17 5.16 10.74
CA GLY A 74 -8.16 6.20 10.89
C GLY A 74 -8.14 7.16 9.70
N TYR A 75 -7.16 8.03 9.71
CA TYR A 75 -7.02 9.14 8.76
C TYR A 75 -5.60 9.23 8.24
N ILE A 76 -5.45 9.59 6.96
CA ILE A 76 -4.17 9.93 6.34
C ILE A 76 -4.29 11.29 5.63
N SER A 77 -3.16 11.96 5.42
CA SER A 77 -3.10 13.09 4.49
C SER A 77 -2.79 12.56 3.09
N ILE A 78 -3.50 13.04 2.08
CA ILE A 78 -3.28 12.69 0.67
C ILE A 78 -3.27 13.97 -0.16
N PRO A 79 -2.77 13.96 -1.41
CA PRO A 79 -2.88 15.12 -2.29
C PRO A 79 -4.33 15.61 -2.43
N ASP A 80 -4.52 16.91 -2.48
CA ASP A 80 -5.86 17.56 -2.46
C ASP A 80 -6.68 17.30 -3.73
N ASN A 81 -6.03 16.91 -4.82
CA ASN A 81 -6.68 16.53 -6.08
C ASN A 81 -7.20 15.08 -6.10
N TRP A 82 -6.92 14.28 -5.07
CA TRP A 82 -7.47 12.92 -4.98
C TRP A 82 -8.94 12.97 -4.56
N ILE A 83 -9.75 12.13 -5.16
CA ILE A 83 -11.20 12.09 -4.95
C ILE A 83 -11.61 10.78 -4.29
N LYS A 84 -12.71 10.85 -3.51
CA LYS A 84 -13.27 9.63 -2.92
C LYS A 84 -13.74 8.71 -4.04
N PHE A 85 -13.27 7.49 -3.98
CA PHE A 85 -13.68 6.43 -4.89
C PHE A 85 -14.68 5.51 -4.17
N THR A 86 -15.73 5.13 -4.86
CA THR A 86 -16.71 4.17 -4.34
C THR A 86 -16.79 3.04 -5.35
N ASP A 87 -16.15 1.93 -5.04
CA ASP A 87 -16.37 0.70 -5.76
C ASP A 87 -17.68 0.06 -5.28
N VAL A 88 -18.50 -0.39 -6.22
CA VAL A 88 -19.78 -1.06 -5.91
C VAL A 88 -19.58 -2.33 -5.08
N ASP A 89 -18.39 -2.96 -5.20
CA ASP A 89 -18.03 -4.20 -4.50
C ASP A 89 -17.03 -3.96 -3.34
N GLY A 90 -16.68 -2.70 -3.05
CA GLY A 90 -15.62 -2.31 -2.10
C GLY A 90 -15.92 -2.57 -0.63
N GLY A 91 -17.08 -3.12 -0.31
CA GLY A 91 -17.46 -3.42 1.06
C GLY A 91 -17.51 -2.18 1.96
N ASP A 92 -17.01 -2.30 3.18
CA ASP A 92 -16.99 -1.23 4.18
C ASP A 92 -15.67 -0.43 4.22
N SER A 93 -14.78 -0.62 3.24
CA SER A 93 -13.53 0.14 3.12
C SER A 93 -13.74 1.57 2.62
N VAL A 94 -12.78 2.44 2.93
CA VAL A 94 -12.73 3.80 2.40
C VAL A 94 -11.62 3.89 1.36
N GLN A 95 -11.97 4.40 0.17
CA GLN A 95 -11.06 4.45 -0.97
C GLN A 95 -10.98 5.84 -1.57
N TYR A 96 -9.78 6.19 -2.06
CA TYR A 96 -9.52 7.42 -2.81
C TYR A 96 -8.64 7.12 -4.03
N THR A 97 -8.84 7.89 -5.10
CA THR A 97 -8.09 7.76 -6.36
C THR A 97 -7.64 9.13 -6.86
N ASP A 98 -6.59 9.15 -7.66
CA ASP A 98 -6.13 10.33 -8.40
C ASP A 98 -7.06 10.75 -9.55
N GLY A 99 -8.16 10.03 -9.74
CA GLY A 99 -9.12 10.22 -10.82
C GLY A 99 -8.86 9.35 -12.06
N SER A 100 -7.72 8.67 -12.12
CA SER A 100 -7.44 7.69 -13.20
C SER A 100 -8.24 6.40 -13.04
N GLY A 101 -8.65 6.06 -11.80
CA GLY A 101 -9.20 4.77 -11.42
C GLY A 101 -8.18 3.64 -11.45
N TYR A 102 -6.89 3.98 -11.61
CA TYR A 102 -5.75 3.04 -11.61
C TYR A 102 -4.94 3.15 -10.33
N ASN A 103 -4.70 4.39 -9.86
CA ASN A 103 -4.03 4.66 -8.59
C ASN A 103 -5.09 4.81 -7.50
N ILE A 104 -5.11 3.88 -6.56
CA ILE A 104 -6.12 3.81 -5.49
C ILE A 104 -5.45 3.57 -4.15
N VAL A 105 -5.81 4.37 -3.15
CA VAL A 105 -5.50 4.08 -1.75
C VAL A 105 -6.74 3.54 -1.06
N THR A 106 -6.58 2.47 -0.30
CA THR A 106 -7.66 1.83 0.47
C THR A 106 -7.32 1.81 1.96
N MET A 107 -8.30 2.12 2.78
CA MET A 107 -8.22 2.10 4.24
C MET A 107 -9.25 1.13 4.80
N ASN A 108 -8.82 0.27 5.70
CA ASN A 108 -9.68 -0.68 6.39
C ASN A 108 -9.18 -0.96 7.81
N ALA A 109 -10.01 -1.56 8.66
CA ALA A 109 -9.63 -2.03 9.98
C ALA A 109 -10.38 -3.31 10.34
N TYR A 110 -9.73 -4.10 11.16
CA TYR A 110 -10.26 -5.35 11.66
C TYR A 110 -10.38 -5.31 13.17
N THR A 111 -11.51 -5.76 13.68
CA THR A 111 -11.66 -6.27 15.05
C THR A 111 -11.41 -7.78 15.02
N LYS A 112 -11.31 -8.38 16.21
CA LYS A 112 -11.18 -9.84 16.34
C LYS A 112 -12.33 -10.59 15.65
N GLU A 113 -13.55 -10.06 15.80
CA GLU A 113 -14.77 -10.59 15.20
C GLU A 113 -14.76 -10.47 13.69
N LYS A 114 -14.48 -9.27 13.16
CA LYS A 114 -14.43 -9.02 11.72
C LYS A 114 -13.33 -9.85 11.03
N ALA A 115 -12.21 -10.06 11.73
CA ALA A 115 -11.13 -10.90 11.24
C ALA A 115 -11.43 -12.41 11.36
N ASN A 116 -12.55 -12.79 11.97
CA ASN A 116 -12.92 -14.19 12.22
C ASN A 116 -11.75 -15.00 12.82
N ILE A 117 -11.18 -14.46 13.91
CA ILE A 117 -10.08 -15.10 14.63
C ILE A 117 -10.61 -16.28 15.44
N GLY A 118 -10.08 -17.47 15.14
CA GLY A 118 -10.47 -18.71 15.79
C GLY A 118 -10.04 -18.81 17.24
N GLU A 119 -10.58 -19.81 17.93
CA GLU A 119 -10.17 -20.13 19.30
C GLU A 119 -8.69 -20.55 19.33
N GLY A 120 -7.89 -19.91 20.19
CA GLY A 120 -6.46 -20.16 20.29
C GLY A 120 -5.59 -19.43 19.25
N GLU A 121 -6.19 -18.72 18.31
CA GLU A 121 -5.45 -17.90 17.34
C GLU A 121 -5.22 -16.49 17.91
N GLU A 122 -4.00 -15.96 17.74
CA GLU A 122 -3.67 -14.62 18.18
C GLU A 122 -4.22 -13.55 17.22
N PHE A 123 -4.91 -12.56 17.73
CA PHE A 123 -5.32 -11.38 16.98
C PHE A 123 -4.18 -10.35 16.95
N SER A 124 -3.39 -10.40 15.89
CA SER A 124 -2.21 -9.56 15.71
C SER A 124 -2.12 -9.02 14.27
N ALA A 125 -1.30 -7.98 14.08
CA ALA A 125 -0.98 -7.48 12.74
C ALA A 125 -0.31 -8.57 11.90
N GLU A 126 0.54 -9.39 12.52
CA GLU A 126 1.21 -10.50 11.83
C GLU A 126 0.21 -11.53 11.31
N THR A 127 -0.75 -11.95 12.13
CA THR A 127 -1.78 -12.91 11.71
C THR A 127 -2.58 -12.39 10.51
N ILE A 128 -3.00 -11.13 10.54
CA ILE A 128 -3.73 -10.53 9.42
C ILE A 128 -2.84 -10.39 8.18
N ALA A 129 -1.60 -9.95 8.35
CA ALA A 129 -0.64 -9.84 7.25
C ALA A 129 -0.37 -11.20 6.58
N GLN A 130 -0.22 -12.27 7.38
CA GLN A 130 -0.04 -13.63 6.86
C GLN A 130 -1.23 -14.11 6.04
N ARG A 131 -2.46 -13.81 6.46
CA ARG A 131 -3.67 -14.16 5.72
C ARG A 131 -3.75 -13.43 4.38
N ILE A 132 -3.39 -12.13 4.36
CA ILE A 132 -3.32 -11.33 3.13
C ILE A 132 -2.23 -11.89 2.21
N ALA A 133 -1.04 -12.16 2.75
CA ALA A 133 0.07 -12.73 2.01
C ALA A 133 -0.28 -14.09 1.39
N TYR A 134 -0.99 -14.95 2.15
CA TYR A 134 -1.44 -16.25 1.66
C TYR A 134 -2.38 -16.14 0.45
N HIS A 135 -3.24 -15.13 0.43
CA HIS A 135 -4.13 -14.89 -0.71
C HIS A 135 -3.37 -14.58 -2.00
N TRP A 136 -2.24 -13.87 -1.89
CA TRP A 136 -1.44 -13.47 -3.05
C TRP A 136 -0.40 -14.49 -3.48
N LYS A 137 0.09 -15.33 -2.57
CA LYS A 137 1.21 -16.24 -2.78
C LYS A 137 1.08 -17.14 -4.01
N ASP A 138 -0.11 -17.65 -4.27
CA ASP A 138 -0.37 -18.60 -5.35
C ASP A 138 -1.25 -17.99 -6.47
N ASN A 139 -1.41 -16.67 -6.47
CA ASN A 139 -2.19 -15.98 -7.48
C ASN A 139 -1.43 -15.95 -8.81
N LYS A 140 -2.06 -16.42 -9.87
CA LYS A 140 -1.45 -16.54 -11.21
C LYS A 140 -1.15 -15.20 -11.87
N GLU A 141 -1.79 -14.14 -11.44
CA GLU A 141 -1.56 -12.79 -11.95
C GLU A 141 -0.36 -12.10 -11.29
N VAL A 142 0.23 -12.70 -10.26
CA VAL A 142 1.40 -12.18 -9.57
C VAL A 142 2.66 -12.51 -10.38
N ASP A 143 3.50 -11.50 -10.59
CA ASP A 143 4.82 -11.60 -11.17
C ASP A 143 5.91 -11.66 -10.10
N ASP A 144 5.84 -10.76 -9.09
CA ASP A 144 6.74 -10.77 -7.93
C ASP A 144 5.96 -10.51 -6.64
N PHE A 145 6.47 -11.08 -5.53
CA PHE A 145 5.83 -11.00 -4.23
C PHE A 145 6.86 -11.09 -3.10
N TRP A 146 6.82 -10.15 -2.15
CA TRP A 146 7.66 -10.19 -0.96
C TRP A 146 7.03 -9.48 0.24
N GLY A 147 7.45 -9.88 1.43
CA GLY A 147 7.12 -9.23 2.69
C GLY A 147 8.27 -8.40 3.22
N ALA A 148 7.96 -7.32 3.93
CA ALA A 148 8.91 -6.49 4.62
C ALA A 148 8.36 -6.05 5.99
N LYS A 149 9.22 -5.52 6.85
CA LYS A 149 8.82 -4.74 8.02
C LYS A 149 8.91 -3.27 7.69
N SER A 150 7.96 -2.51 8.19
CA SER A 150 7.87 -1.06 8.04
C SER A 150 7.34 -0.44 9.34
N THR A 151 7.05 0.84 9.31
CA THR A 151 6.37 1.56 10.38
C THR A 151 5.29 2.45 9.80
N VAL A 152 4.15 2.55 10.49
CA VAL A 152 3.09 3.50 10.15
C VAL A 152 2.80 4.36 11.38
N ALA A 153 3.11 5.64 11.29
CA ALA A 153 2.97 6.61 12.40
C ALA A 153 3.61 6.10 13.71
N GLY A 154 4.80 5.48 13.61
CA GLY A 154 5.52 4.92 14.73
C GLY A 154 5.06 3.54 15.21
N ASN A 155 4.00 2.97 14.65
CA ASN A 155 3.59 1.60 14.92
C ASN A 155 4.37 0.63 14.03
N GLU A 156 4.86 -0.48 14.59
CA GLU A 156 5.42 -1.56 13.79
C GLU A 156 4.38 -2.08 12.79
N ALA A 157 4.75 -2.18 11.53
CA ALA A 157 3.90 -2.64 10.44
C ALA A 157 4.54 -3.80 9.68
N PHE A 158 3.68 -4.69 9.19
CA PHE A 158 4.02 -5.69 8.19
C PHE A 158 3.64 -5.12 6.82
N GLN A 159 4.59 -5.10 5.90
CA GLN A 159 4.37 -4.67 4.54
C GLN A 159 4.35 -5.87 3.61
N ILE A 160 3.37 -5.93 2.72
CA ILE A 160 3.23 -6.95 1.69
C ILE A 160 3.27 -6.22 0.35
N ASN A 161 4.19 -6.62 -0.50
CA ASN A 161 4.40 -6.03 -1.80
C ASN A 161 4.10 -7.07 -2.87
N VAL A 162 3.31 -6.68 -3.86
CA VAL A 162 2.88 -7.53 -4.98
C VAL A 162 3.07 -6.74 -6.26
N VAL A 163 3.76 -7.32 -7.23
CA VAL A 163 3.82 -6.82 -8.60
C VAL A 163 2.99 -7.75 -9.46
N LEU A 164 2.01 -7.20 -10.16
CA LEU A 164 1.17 -7.97 -11.06
C LEU A 164 1.79 -8.02 -12.46
N LYS A 165 1.49 -9.05 -13.21
CA LYS A 165 1.88 -9.19 -14.64
C LYS A 165 1.37 -8.04 -15.52
N SER A 166 0.33 -7.33 -15.07
CA SER A 166 -0.15 -6.08 -15.66
C SER A 166 0.76 -4.89 -15.42
N THR A 167 1.87 -5.06 -14.67
CA THR A 167 2.76 -4.01 -14.17
C THR A 167 2.15 -3.11 -13.07
N GLN A 168 0.98 -3.46 -12.56
CA GLN A 168 0.39 -2.78 -11.42
C GLN A 168 1.08 -3.25 -10.14
N ASN A 169 1.39 -2.30 -9.27
CA ASN A 169 1.94 -2.55 -7.95
C ASN A 169 0.82 -2.49 -6.91
N LEU A 170 0.89 -3.39 -5.94
CA LEU A 170 0.06 -3.35 -4.74
C LEU A 170 0.97 -3.44 -3.54
N THR A 171 0.90 -2.45 -2.65
CA THR A 171 1.58 -2.49 -1.35
C THR A 171 0.55 -2.36 -0.24
N VAL A 172 0.62 -3.28 0.73
CA VAL A 172 -0.29 -3.34 1.87
C VAL A 172 0.50 -3.19 3.15
N TRP A 173 0.10 -2.26 4.02
CA TRP A 173 0.61 -2.09 5.38
C TRP A 173 -0.42 -2.60 6.37
N VAL A 174 0.02 -3.46 7.27
CA VAL A 174 -0.81 -4.03 8.34
C VAL A 174 -0.15 -3.75 9.67
N PHE A 175 -0.83 -3.04 10.56
CA PHE A 175 -0.29 -2.67 11.86
C PHE A 175 -1.40 -2.67 12.92
N LYS A 176 -1.02 -2.81 14.19
CA LYS A 176 -1.96 -2.82 15.31
C LYS A 176 -1.84 -1.55 16.12
N GLN A 177 -3.00 -0.96 16.43
CA GLN A 177 -3.08 0.10 17.45
C GLN A 177 -4.34 -0.10 18.30
N GLY A 178 -4.13 -0.19 19.62
CA GLY A 178 -5.22 -0.50 20.54
C GLY A 178 -5.78 -1.90 20.30
N ASP A 179 -7.06 -1.99 20.18
CA ASP A 179 -7.84 -3.22 19.97
C ASP A 179 -8.10 -3.56 18.50
N LYS A 180 -7.68 -2.69 17.57
CA LYS A 180 -7.86 -2.88 16.12
C LYS A 180 -6.55 -3.18 15.41
N VAL A 181 -6.66 -3.94 14.34
CA VAL A 181 -5.60 -4.08 13.31
C VAL A 181 -6.03 -3.27 12.10
N TYR A 182 -5.21 -2.30 11.73
CA TYR A 182 -5.45 -1.43 10.59
C TYR A 182 -4.75 -1.97 9.35
N MET A 183 -5.37 -1.74 8.22
CA MET A 183 -4.83 -2.07 6.91
C MET A 183 -4.91 -0.84 6.00
N MET A 184 -3.79 -0.44 5.48
CA MET A 184 -3.69 0.53 4.40
C MET A 184 -3.17 -0.19 3.17
N SER A 185 -3.67 0.14 1.99
CA SER A 185 -3.07 -0.34 0.76
C SER A 185 -3.04 0.75 -0.29
N PHE A 186 -2.04 0.67 -1.14
CA PHE A 186 -1.97 1.41 -2.38
C PHE A 186 -1.90 0.41 -3.52
N GLU A 187 -2.66 0.63 -4.59
CA GLU A 187 -2.52 -0.07 -5.86
C GLU A 187 -2.40 0.95 -6.99
N GLY A 188 -1.51 0.68 -7.96
CA GLY A 188 -1.29 1.59 -9.06
C GLY A 188 0.08 1.45 -9.72
N ASP A 189 0.55 2.54 -10.34
CA ASP A 189 1.88 2.60 -10.91
C ASP A 189 2.97 2.81 -9.85
N GLU A 190 4.18 2.39 -10.20
CA GLU A 190 5.32 2.37 -9.28
C GLU A 190 5.75 3.79 -8.86
N ASP A 191 5.76 4.73 -9.78
CA ASP A 191 6.18 6.11 -9.51
C ASP A 191 5.23 6.77 -8.50
N THR A 192 3.91 6.61 -8.70
CA THR A 192 2.89 7.12 -7.76
C THR A 192 2.96 6.39 -6.41
N LEU A 193 3.25 5.07 -6.39
CA LEU A 193 3.46 4.33 -5.16
C LEU A 193 4.58 4.96 -4.32
N TYR A 194 5.75 5.20 -4.91
CA TYR A 194 6.87 5.81 -4.18
C TYR A 194 6.57 7.20 -3.64
N GLU A 195 5.82 8.00 -4.40
CA GLU A 195 5.35 9.30 -3.92
C GLU A 195 4.34 9.17 -2.78
N PHE A 196 3.59 8.05 -2.73
CA PHE A 196 2.49 7.86 -1.78
C PHE A 196 2.92 7.22 -0.44
N ILE A 197 4.03 6.50 -0.40
CA ILE A 197 4.55 5.85 0.82
C ILE A 197 4.60 6.81 2.03
N PRO A 198 5.18 8.03 1.94
CA PRO A 198 5.23 8.94 3.06
C PRO A 198 3.84 9.38 3.57
N TYR A 199 2.85 9.49 2.69
CA TYR A 199 1.49 9.84 3.10
C TYR A 199 0.89 8.78 4.03
N ILE A 200 1.15 7.50 3.77
CA ILE A 200 0.68 6.41 4.62
C ILE A 200 1.54 6.30 5.88
N GLU A 201 2.86 6.20 5.72
CA GLU A 201 3.76 5.87 6.82
C GLU A 201 3.92 6.98 7.85
N GLU A 202 3.84 8.25 7.44
CA GLU A 202 4.10 9.38 8.33
C GLU A 202 2.83 10.08 8.84
N THR A 203 1.71 10.02 8.08
CA THR A 203 0.57 10.88 8.38
C THR A 203 -0.62 10.18 9.01
N TRP A 204 -0.60 8.86 9.10
CA TRP A 204 -1.74 8.13 9.67
C TRP A 204 -1.98 8.48 11.14
N SER A 205 -3.25 8.57 11.54
CA SER A 205 -3.67 8.69 12.93
C SER A 205 -5.10 8.21 13.13
N VAL A 206 -5.46 7.87 14.36
CA VAL A 206 -6.85 7.49 14.73
C VAL A 206 -7.81 8.67 14.69
N SER A 207 -7.32 9.90 14.80
CA SER A 207 -8.16 11.11 14.81
C SER A 207 -7.94 11.94 13.55
N LYS A 208 -8.99 12.65 13.13
CA LYS A 208 -8.94 13.56 11.98
C LYS A 208 -7.90 14.67 12.15
N ASP A 209 -7.70 15.15 13.35
CA ASP A 209 -6.80 16.26 13.66
C ASP A 209 -5.33 15.84 13.85
N GLY A 210 -4.98 14.58 13.51
CA GLY A 210 -3.60 14.09 13.53
C GLY A 210 -3.00 13.93 14.92
N GLY A 211 -3.86 13.77 15.95
CA GLY A 211 -3.39 13.52 17.32
C GLY A 211 -2.73 14.72 18.01
N LYS A 212 -2.91 15.94 17.51
CA LYS A 212 -2.56 17.13 18.28
C LYS A 212 -3.53 17.23 19.45
N SER A 213 -3.11 16.71 20.62
CA SER A 213 -3.73 17.08 21.88
C SER A 213 -3.67 18.61 22.02
N ILE A 214 -4.83 19.21 22.21
CA ILE A 214 -4.99 20.59 22.63
C ILE A 214 -4.47 20.72 24.08
#